data_9cd30e01f5c90d770379b059fdda7a65
#
_entry.id   9cd30e01f5c90d770379b059fdda7a65
#
_cell.length_a   1.000
_cell.length_b   1.000
_cell.length_c   1.000
_cell.angle_alpha   90.00
_cell.angle_beta   90.00
_cell.angle_gamma   90.00
#
_symmetry.space_group_name_H-M   'P 1'
#
loop_
_entity.id
_entity.type
_entity.pdbx_description
1 polymer ?
#
loop_
_entity_poly.entity_id
_entity_poly.type
_entity_poly.pdbx_seq_one_letter_code
_entity_poly.pdbx_strand_id
1 'polypeptide(L)'
;MKNKKVGFFASIKQRDPAARNNLEILLLYSGVHAVLWYRISHFFYRIKFKFLARWIMTFTRFRTGIEIHPAAQIGKNLFIDHGMGVVIGETAVIGDNCTIYQGVTLGGTGKEHNKRHPTLGDNVIVGAGAKVLGNISIGNNVKIGANSVVLKDVPDNCTVVGVGRIINAQEPSVCSQCDCADCLQ
;
A
#
# COMPACT_ATOMS: atom_id res chain seq x y z
N MET A 1 -24.62 11.04 -9.39
CA MET A 1 -23.62 12.11 -9.21
C MET A 1 -22.33 11.68 -9.91
N LYS A 2 -21.85 12.44 -10.92
CA LYS A 2 -20.59 12.11 -11.65
C LYS A 2 -19.43 12.30 -10.67
N ASN A 3 -18.75 11.21 -10.28
CA ASN A 3 -17.50 11.28 -9.51
C ASN A 3 -16.49 12.13 -10.30
N LYS A 4 -16.24 13.34 -9.84
CA LYS A 4 -15.17 14.19 -10.38
C LYS A 4 -13.86 13.43 -10.13
N LYS A 5 -13.14 13.05 -11.20
CA LYS A 5 -11.82 12.42 -11.09
C LYS A 5 -10.89 13.39 -10.36
N VAL A 6 -10.53 13.07 -9.14
CA VAL A 6 -9.59 13.85 -8.34
C VAL A 6 -8.19 13.66 -8.95
N GLY A 7 -7.52 14.76 -9.27
CA GLY A 7 -6.15 14.70 -9.80
C GLY A 7 -5.16 14.23 -8.73
N PHE A 8 -4.00 13.69 -9.16
CA PHE A 8 -2.99 13.08 -8.29
C PHE A 8 -2.57 13.98 -7.09
N PHE A 9 -2.17 15.21 -7.35
CA PHE A 9 -1.78 16.15 -6.29
C PHE A 9 -2.93 16.53 -5.35
N ALA A 10 -4.13 16.71 -5.89
CA ALA A 10 -5.32 16.97 -5.08
C ALA A 10 -5.67 15.78 -4.17
N SER A 11 -5.48 14.57 -4.68
CA SER A 11 -5.67 13.33 -3.92
C SER A 11 -4.68 13.21 -2.75
N ILE A 12 -3.43 13.64 -2.91
CA ILE A 12 -2.43 13.67 -1.82
C ILE A 12 -2.84 14.70 -0.77
N LYS A 13 -3.16 15.93 -1.17
CA LYS A 13 -3.57 17.01 -0.25
C LYS A 13 -4.82 16.67 0.58
N GLN A 14 -5.71 15.81 0.06
CA GLN A 14 -6.87 15.33 0.82
C GLN A 14 -6.50 14.31 1.90
N ARG A 15 -5.38 13.58 1.71
CA ARG A 15 -4.94 12.50 2.60
C ARG A 15 -3.83 12.92 3.55
N ASP A 16 -3.08 13.96 3.20
CA ASP A 16 -1.99 14.50 4.01
C ASP A 16 -2.22 15.99 4.31
N PRO A 17 -2.60 16.33 5.55
CA PRO A 17 -2.77 17.72 5.97
C PRO A 17 -1.50 18.55 5.92
N ALA A 18 -0.31 17.94 5.95
CA ALA A 18 0.97 18.63 5.86
C ALA A 18 1.33 19.07 4.42
N ALA A 19 0.65 18.54 3.41
CA ALA A 19 0.91 18.83 2.00
C ALA A 19 0.42 20.24 1.59
N ARG A 20 1.31 21.23 1.56
CA ARG A 20 0.96 22.65 1.34
C ARG A 20 0.72 23.00 -0.12
N ASN A 21 1.64 22.60 -1.00
CA ASN A 21 1.59 22.95 -2.42
C ASN A 21 2.13 21.81 -3.31
N ASN A 22 1.84 21.91 -4.62
CA ASN A 22 2.21 20.84 -5.56
C ASN A 22 3.72 20.72 -5.78
N LEU A 23 4.46 21.83 -5.67
CA LEU A 23 5.92 21.82 -5.87
C LEU A 23 6.61 21.09 -4.71
N GLU A 24 6.16 21.33 -3.48
CA GLU A 24 6.63 20.62 -2.30
C GLU A 24 6.40 19.11 -2.42
N ILE A 25 5.17 18.71 -2.81
CA ILE A 25 4.84 17.31 -3.04
C ILE A 25 5.75 16.69 -4.10
N LEU A 26 5.97 17.39 -5.22
CA LEU A 26 6.78 16.88 -6.32
C LEU A 26 8.26 16.75 -5.94
N LEU A 27 8.81 17.68 -5.16
CA LEU A 27 10.26 17.73 -4.89
C LEU A 27 10.67 16.99 -3.62
N LEU A 28 9.79 16.90 -2.60
CA LEU A 28 10.18 16.42 -1.28
C LEU A 28 9.56 15.06 -0.89
N TYR A 29 8.48 14.62 -1.56
CA TYR A 29 7.82 13.37 -1.21
C TYR A 29 8.50 12.17 -1.86
N SER A 30 9.21 11.39 -1.07
CA SER A 30 9.90 10.18 -1.53
C SER A 30 8.97 9.17 -2.19
N GLY A 31 7.74 9.01 -1.68
CA GLY A 31 6.71 8.16 -2.25
C GLY A 31 6.28 8.61 -3.65
N VAL A 32 6.20 9.91 -3.90
CA VAL A 32 5.90 10.45 -5.24
C VAL A 32 7.01 10.12 -6.21
N HIS A 33 8.27 10.31 -5.80
CA HIS A 33 9.43 9.94 -6.63
C HIS A 33 9.42 8.43 -6.95
N ALA A 34 9.18 7.58 -5.95
CA ALA A 34 9.14 6.14 -6.15
C ALA A 34 8.06 5.72 -7.16
N VAL A 35 6.85 6.30 -7.07
CA VAL A 35 5.75 6.02 -7.99
C VAL A 35 6.05 6.52 -9.40
N LEU A 36 6.63 7.71 -9.56
CA LEU A 36 7.01 8.25 -10.88
C LEU A 36 8.06 7.37 -11.57
N TRP A 37 9.14 7.01 -10.85
CA TRP A 37 10.18 6.14 -11.39
C TRP A 37 9.66 4.73 -11.65
N TYR A 38 8.74 4.22 -10.81
CA TYR A 38 8.06 2.96 -11.07
C TYR A 38 7.29 3.01 -12.41
N ARG A 39 6.55 4.08 -12.72
CA ARG A 39 5.82 4.18 -14.00
C ARG A 39 6.75 4.08 -15.20
N ILE A 40 7.91 4.76 -15.15
CA ILE A 40 8.95 4.68 -16.18
C ILE A 40 9.52 3.25 -16.27
N SER A 41 9.88 2.68 -15.14
CA SER A 41 10.42 1.33 -15.06
C SER A 41 9.43 0.27 -15.54
N HIS A 42 8.16 0.37 -15.16
CA HIS A 42 7.09 -0.52 -15.60
C HIS A 42 6.90 -0.49 -17.13
N PHE A 43 7.01 0.68 -17.75
CA PHE A 43 7.00 0.80 -19.21
C PHE A 43 8.13 -0.02 -19.85
N PHE A 44 9.38 0.14 -19.38
CA PHE A 44 10.52 -0.64 -19.87
C PHE A 44 10.34 -2.14 -19.60
N TYR A 45 9.77 -2.52 -18.46
CA TYR A 45 9.48 -3.91 -18.16
C TYR A 45 8.48 -4.52 -19.17
N ARG A 46 7.44 -3.79 -19.52
CA ARG A 46 6.41 -4.22 -20.49
C ARG A 46 6.97 -4.43 -21.91
N ILE A 47 7.91 -3.60 -22.33
CA ILE A 47 8.60 -3.76 -23.63
C ILE A 47 9.81 -4.70 -23.53
N LYS A 48 9.87 -5.52 -22.46
CA LYS A 48 10.85 -6.59 -22.21
C LYS A 48 12.29 -6.15 -21.91
N PHE A 49 12.56 -4.87 -21.71
CA PHE A 49 13.83 -4.36 -21.20
C PHE A 49 13.94 -4.57 -19.68
N LYS A 50 13.83 -5.84 -19.24
CA LYS A 50 13.70 -6.22 -17.82
C LYS A 50 14.89 -5.80 -16.97
N PHE A 51 16.12 -5.91 -17.50
CA PHE A 51 17.33 -5.50 -16.78
C PHE A 51 17.31 -4.00 -16.49
N LEU A 52 17.05 -3.15 -17.50
CA LEU A 52 16.97 -1.71 -17.33
C LEU A 52 15.87 -1.33 -16.33
N ALA A 53 14.70 -1.95 -16.44
CA ALA A 53 13.60 -1.73 -15.51
C ALA A 53 14.01 -2.05 -14.06
N ARG A 54 14.67 -3.18 -13.82
CA ARG A 54 15.17 -3.55 -12.50
C ARG A 54 16.25 -2.58 -12.00
N TRP A 55 17.15 -2.18 -12.86
CA TRP A 55 18.20 -1.22 -12.52
C TRP A 55 17.62 0.12 -12.08
N ILE A 56 16.64 0.68 -12.82
CA ILE A 56 15.92 1.91 -12.45
C ILE A 56 15.32 1.78 -11.05
N MET A 57 14.62 0.68 -10.74
CA MET A 57 13.99 0.50 -9.44
C MET A 57 15.01 0.25 -8.31
N THR A 58 16.14 -0.38 -8.59
CA THR A 58 17.23 -0.53 -7.62
C THR A 58 17.82 0.84 -7.24
N PHE A 59 18.04 1.71 -8.22
CA PHE A 59 18.48 3.07 -7.98
C PHE A 59 17.43 3.88 -7.21
N THR A 60 16.15 3.74 -7.59
CA THR A 60 15.02 4.39 -6.89
C THR A 60 14.96 3.97 -5.43
N ARG A 61 15.11 2.66 -5.14
CA ARG A 61 15.16 2.15 -3.76
C ARG A 61 16.30 2.80 -2.95
N PHE A 62 17.47 2.92 -3.55
CA PHE A 62 18.62 3.57 -2.89
C PHE A 62 18.31 5.03 -2.53
N ARG A 63 17.59 5.76 -3.39
CA ARG A 63 17.25 7.18 -3.20
C ARG A 63 16.06 7.43 -2.26
N THR A 64 15.10 6.51 -2.22
CA THR A 64 13.80 6.71 -1.55
C THR A 64 13.56 5.78 -0.36
N GLY A 65 14.35 4.71 -0.22
CA GLY A 65 14.09 3.64 0.75
C GLY A 65 12.86 2.78 0.40
N ILE A 66 12.28 2.94 -0.80
CA ILE A 66 11.06 2.26 -1.25
C ILE A 66 11.42 1.27 -2.36
N GLU A 67 11.06 0.01 -2.17
CA GLU A 67 11.23 -1.04 -3.17
C GLU A 67 9.90 -1.35 -3.85
N ILE A 68 9.82 -1.14 -5.17
CA ILE A 68 8.68 -1.55 -5.99
C ILE A 68 9.21 -2.41 -7.12
N HIS A 69 8.71 -3.65 -7.25
CA HIS A 69 9.08 -4.47 -8.39
C HIS A 69 8.47 -3.92 -9.68
N PRO A 70 9.22 -3.77 -10.79
CA PRO A 70 8.71 -3.17 -12.03
C PRO A 70 7.55 -3.94 -12.68
N ALA A 71 7.35 -5.22 -12.34
CA ALA A 71 6.24 -6.02 -12.83
C ALA A 71 4.94 -5.82 -12.03
N ALA A 72 4.98 -5.24 -10.84
CA ALA A 72 3.79 -4.97 -10.04
C ALA A 72 2.76 -4.18 -10.86
N GLN A 73 1.48 -4.38 -10.58
CA GLN A 73 0.40 -3.65 -11.23
C GLN A 73 -0.19 -2.65 -10.24
N ILE A 74 -0.07 -1.36 -10.54
CA ILE A 74 -0.49 -0.29 -9.63
C ILE A 74 -1.48 0.61 -10.34
N GLY A 75 -2.65 0.78 -9.75
CA GLY A 75 -3.71 1.67 -10.20
C GLY A 75 -3.35 3.15 -10.08
N LYS A 76 -4.35 4.02 -10.12
CA LYS A 76 -4.19 5.47 -10.07
C LYS A 76 -4.10 5.95 -8.62
N ASN A 77 -3.48 7.13 -8.44
CA ASN A 77 -3.45 7.86 -7.18
C ASN A 77 -2.92 7.03 -5.98
N LEU A 78 -2.01 6.06 -6.22
CA LEU A 78 -1.29 5.45 -5.11
C LEU A 78 -0.52 6.54 -4.35
N PHE A 79 -0.76 6.64 -3.05
CA PHE A 79 -0.02 7.51 -2.15
C PHE A 79 0.82 6.65 -1.19
N ILE A 80 2.13 6.84 -1.23
CA ILE A 80 3.06 6.22 -0.27
C ILE A 80 3.53 7.34 0.65
N ASP A 81 3.06 7.28 1.90
CA ASP A 81 3.39 8.26 2.91
C ASP A 81 4.61 7.82 3.73
N HIS A 82 5.55 8.73 3.99
CA HIS A 82 6.88 8.49 4.53
C HIS A 82 7.71 7.49 3.71
N GLY A 83 7.24 6.30 3.48
CA GLY A 83 7.67 5.30 2.52
C GLY A 83 8.89 4.47 2.88
N MET A 84 9.74 4.87 3.82
CA MET A 84 10.95 4.12 4.18
C MET A 84 10.63 2.66 4.52
N GLY A 85 11.32 1.72 3.86
CA GLY A 85 11.15 0.29 4.09
C GLY A 85 9.88 -0.33 3.49
N VAL A 86 9.16 0.39 2.63
CA VAL A 86 8.05 -0.19 1.84
C VAL A 86 8.61 -1.17 0.82
N VAL A 87 7.98 -2.35 0.72
CA VAL A 87 8.31 -3.37 -0.27
C VAL A 87 7.04 -3.81 -1.00
N ILE A 88 7.01 -3.65 -2.31
CA ILE A 88 5.93 -4.09 -3.19
C ILE A 88 6.47 -5.15 -4.16
N GLY A 89 6.04 -6.39 -3.98
CA GLY A 89 6.56 -7.55 -4.70
C GLY A 89 6.09 -7.66 -6.16
N GLU A 90 6.73 -8.57 -6.90
CA GLU A 90 6.60 -8.73 -8.35
C GLU A 90 5.18 -8.90 -8.87
N THR A 91 4.40 -9.76 -8.23
CA THR A 91 3.03 -10.08 -8.67
C THR A 91 1.96 -9.34 -7.86
N ALA A 92 2.34 -8.30 -7.09
CA ALA A 92 1.40 -7.48 -6.36
C ALA A 92 0.49 -6.70 -7.31
N VAL A 93 -0.78 -6.59 -6.94
CA VAL A 93 -1.77 -5.76 -7.63
C VAL A 93 -2.33 -4.77 -6.62
N ILE A 94 -2.40 -3.50 -6.98
CA ILE A 94 -2.90 -2.42 -6.12
C ILE A 94 -3.92 -1.64 -6.94
N GLY A 95 -5.13 -1.49 -6.42
CA GLY A 95 -6.22 -0.73 -7.01
C GLY A 95 -5.99 0.78 -6.97
N ASP A 96 -7.05 1.52 -7.25
CA ASP A 96 -7.02 2.98 -7.30
C ASP A 96 -7.11 3.60 -5.89
N ASN A 97 -6.53 4.80 -5.70
CA ASN A 97 -6.63 5.62 -4.48
C ASN A 97 -6.12 4.96 -3.18
N CYS A 98 -5.25 3.97 -3.28
CA CYS A 98 -4.66 3.32 -2.11
C CYS A 98 -3.65 4.22 -1.39
N THR A 99 -3.53 4.02 -0.07
CA THR A 99 -2.52 4.67 0.78
C THR A 99 -1.66 3.60 1.46
N ILE A 100 -0.35 3.73 1.40
CA ILE A 100 0.60 2.81 2.00
C ILE A 100 1.58 3.62 2.87
N TYR A 101 1.71 3.23 4.13
CA TYR A 101 2.65 3.86 5.05
C TYR A 101 4.01 3.14 5.07
N GLN A 102 4.99 3.74 5.74
CA GLN A 102 6.34 3.20 5.87
C GLN A 102 6.37 1.78 6.44
N GLY A 103 7.38 1.01 6.07
CA GLY A 103 7.62 -0.34 6.57
C GLY A 103 6.62 -1.41 6.12
N VAL A 104 5.65 -1.06 5.26
CA VAL A 104 4.68 -2.01 4.73
C VAL A 104 5.36 -2.99 3.76
N THR A 105 4.96 -4.26 3.85
CA THR A 105 5.39 -5.29 2.90
C THR A 105 4.18 -5.93 2.23
N LEU A 106 4.10 -5.83 0.90
CA LEU A 106 3.21 -6.62 0.07
C LEU A 106 4.04 -7.77 -0.53
N GLY A 107 4.15 -8.88 0.21
CA GLY A 107 5.13 -9.95 0.00
C GLY A 107 4.52 -11.31 -0.34
N GLY A 108 5.37 -12.25 -0.71
CA GLY A 108 5.02 -13.67 -0.82
C GLY A 108 5.31 -14.43 0.47
N THR A 109 4.76 -15.63 0.62
CA THR A 109 4.96 -16.53 1.78
C THR A 109 5.82 -17.75 1.46
N GLY A 110 6.12 -18.01 0.19
CA GLY A 110 6.79 -19.23 -0.23
C GLY A 110 7.63 -19.07 -1.49
N LYS A 111 8.02 -20.22 -2.06
CA LYS A 111 8.84 -20.33 -3.27
C LYS A 111 8.02 -20.45 -4.56
N GLU A 112 6.77 -20.04 -4.54
CA GLU A 112 5.86 -20.11 -5.68
C GLU A 112 6.33 -19.23 -6.83
N HIS A 113 6.34 -19.76 -8.05
CA HIS A 113 6.76 -19.02 -9.24
C HIS A 113 5.64 -18.20 -9.89
N ASN A 114 4.39 -18.47 -9.55
CA ASN A 114 3.20 -17.79 -10.08
C ASN A 114 2.78 -16.59 -9.24
N LYS A 115 1.51 -16.23 -9.27
CA LYS A 115 0.91 -15.21 -8.40
C LYS A 115 1.15 -15.57 -6.93
N ARG A 116 1.95 -14.78 -6.22
CA ARG A 116 2.38 -15.03 -4.83
C ARG A 116 2.34 -13.80 -3.92
N HIS A 117 1.96 -12.65 -4.46
CA HIS A 117 1.82 -11.39 -3.73
C HIS A 117 0.35 -10.97 -3.70
N PRO A 118 -0.06 -10.15 -2.72
CA PRO A 118 -1.45 -9.78 -2.54
C PRO A 118 -2.02 -8.95 -3.69
N THR A 119 -3.35 -9.00 -3.78
CA THR A 119 -4.16 -8.09 -4.59
C THR A 119 -4.96 -7.18 -3.66
N LEU A 120 -4.78 -5.88 -3.77
CA LEU A 120 -5.53 -4.86 -3.04
C LEU A 120 -6.57 -4.25 -3.99
N GLY A 121 -7.81 -4.13 -3.52
CA GLY A 121 -8.86 -3.38 -4.18
C GLY A 121 -8.64 -1.87 -4.12
N ASP A 122 -9.71 -1.11 -4.36
CA ASP A 122 -9.67 0.35 -4.37
C ASP A 122 -9.82 0.94 -2.96
N ASN A 123 -9.25 2.14 -2.74
CA ASN A 123 -9.34 2.89 -1.49
C ASN A 123 -8.81 2.14 -0.26
N VAL A 124 -7.86 1.22 -0.43
CA VAL A 124 -7.25 0.47 0.67
C VAL A 124 -6.22 1.33 1.38
N ILE A 125 -6.26 1.30 2.71
CA ILE A 125 -5.26 1.96 3.57
C ILE A 125 -4.46 0.88 4.29
N VAL A 126 -3.14 0.88 4.09
CA VAL A 126 -2.22 -0.05 4.75
C VAL A 126 -1.34 0.71 5.73
N GLY A 127 -1.62 0.50 7.02
CA GLY A 127 -0.95 1.18 8.12
C GLY A 127 0.53 0.83 8.25
N ALA A 128 1.27 1.68 8.95
CA ALA A 128 2.72 1.58 9.11
C ALA A 128 3.16 0.21 9.62
N GLY A 129 4.21 -0.35 9.00
CA GLY A 129 4.78 -1.63 9.40
C GLY A 129 3.96 -2.87 9.07
N ALA A 130 2.74 -2.75 8.53
CA ALA A 130 1.88 -3.89 8.24
C ALA A 130 2.49 -4.84 7.20
N LYS A 131 2.24 -6.15 7.35
CA LYS A 131 2.70 -7.21 6.46
C LYS A 131 1.49 -7.90 5.83
N VAL A 132 1.32 -7.75 4.52
CA VAL A 132 0.28 -8.42 3.74
C VAL A 132 0.96 -9.46 2.87
N LEU A 133 0.77 -10.73 3.17
CA LEU A 133 1.62 -11.78 2.65
C LEU A 133 0.82 -12.89 1.99
N GLY A 134 1.32 -13.34 0.84
CA GLY A 134 0.74 -14.45 0.08
C GLY A 134 -0.15 -13.99 -1.07
N ASN A 135 -0.67 -14.97 -1.81
CA ASN A 135 -1.64 -14.74 -2.88
C ASN A 135 -3.05 -14.57 -2.27
N ILE A 136 -3.27 -13.46 -1.58
CA ILE A 136 -4.52 -13.12 -0.92
C ILE A 136 -5.17 -11.90 -1.55
N SER A 137 -6.48 -11.79 -1.38
CA SER A 137 -7.29 -10.67 -1.88
C SER A 137 -7.76 -9.78 -0.73
N ILE A 138 -7.48 -8.51 -0.84
CA ILE A 138 -7.95 -7.46 0.07
C ILE A 138 -8.99 -6.65 -0.69
N GLY A 139 -10.22 -6.64 -0.18
CA GLY A 139 -11.35 -5.97 -0.80
C GLY A 139 -11.23 -4.45 -0.85
N ASN A 140 -12.28 -3.79 -1.33
CA ASN A 140 -12.34 -2.33 -1.44
C ASN A 140 -12.61 -1.68 -0.08
N ASN A 141 -12.12 -0.45 0.11
CA ASN A 141 -12.32 0.36 1.32
C ASN A 141 -11.81 -0.34 2.61
N VAL A 142 -10.86 -1.27 2.48
CA VAL A 142 -10.28 -1.97 3.63
C VAL A 142 -9.23 -1.10 4.32
N LYS A 143 -9.22 -1.15 5.64
CA LYS A 143 -8.18 -0.53 6.47
C LYS A 143 -7.36 -1.61 7.17
N ILE A 144 -6.06 -1.61 6.97
CA ILE A 144 -5.12 -2.50 7.66
C ILE A 144 -4.38 -1.67 8.69
N GLY A 145 -4.56 -2.01 9.97
CA GLY A 145 -3.94 -1.31 11.09
C GLY A 145 -2.41 -1.42 11.07
N ALA A 146 -1.75 -0.50 11.76
CA ALA A 146 -0.29 -0.51 11.89
C ALA A 146 0.21 -1.82 12.52
N ASN A 147 1.35 -2.32 12.02
CA ASN A 147 1.98 -3.57 12.43
C ASN A 147 1.10 -4.84 12.33
N SER A 148 -0.01 -4.77 11.62
CA SER A 148 -0.85 -5.96 11.39
C SER A 148 -0.18 -6.93 10.43
N VAL A 149 -0.42 -8.23 10.66
CA VAL A 149 0.01 -9.31 9.76
C VAL A 149 -1.23 -9.96 9.14
N VAL A 150 -1.37 -9.84 7.81
CA VAL A 150 -2.52 -10.32 7.05
C VAL A 150 -2.10 -11.48 6.17
N LEU A 151 -2.69 -12.66 6.41
CA LEU A 151 -2.36 -13.92 5.75
C LEU A 151 -3.58 -14.58 5.08
N LYS A 152 -4.75 -13.92 5.11
CA LYS A 152 -6.02 -14.42 4.57
C LYS A 152 -6.74 -13.30 3.82
N ASP A 153 -7.67 -13.69 2.97
CA ASP A 153 -8.54 -12.77 2.25
C ASP A 153 -9.34 -11.90 3.23
N VAL A 154 -9.54 -10.64 2.84
CA VAL A 154 -10.31 -9.66 3.61
C VAL A 154 -11.41 -9.10 2.72
N PRO A 155 -12.70 -9.23 3.13
CA PRO A 155 -13.81 -8.68 2.36
C PRO A 155 -13.82 -7.14 2.35
N ASP A 156 -14.67 -6.57 1.49
CA ASP A 156 -14.85 -5.12 1.38
C ASP A 156 -15.28 -4.47 2.70
N ASN A 157 -14.90 -3.20 2.88
CA ASN A 157 -15.33 -2.35 4.00
C ASN A 157 -14.95 -2.89 5.40
N CYS A 158 -13.89 -3.70 5.50
CA CYS A 158 -13.42 -4.26 6.75
C CYS A 158 -12.20 -3.52 7.29
N THR A 159 -11.98 -3.66 8.59
CA THR A 159 -10.73 -3.25 9.25
C THR A 159 -10.01 -4.49 9.81
N VAL A 160 -8.72 -4.60 9.54
CA VAL A 160 -7.87 -5.67 10.07
C VAL A 160 -6.93 -5.07 11.11
N VAL A 161 -6.86 -5.69 12.29
CA VAL A 161 -5.95 -5.27 13.36
C VAL A 161 -5.21 -6.47 13.95
N GLY A 162 -3.98 -6.26 14.34
CA GLY A 162 -3.14 -7.28 14.98
C GLY A 162 -2.77 -8.41 14.02
N VAL A 163 -2.68 -9.63 14.52
CA VAL A 163 -2.35 -10.81 13.72
C VAL A 163 -3.65 -11.50 13.33
N GLY A 164 -4.14 -11.23 12.12
CA GLY A 164 -5.25 -11.97 11.51
C GLY A 164 -6.65 -11.70 12.08
N ARG A 165 -6.86 -10.67 12.91
CA ARG A 165 -8.21 -10.31 13.40
C ARG A 165 -8.90 -9.36 12.41
N ILE A 166 -10.07 -9.77 11.92
CA ILE A 166 -10.93 -8.98 11.02
C ILE A 166 -12.09 -8.43 11.85
N ILE A 167 -12.35 -7.12 11.75
CA ILE A 167 -13.48 -6.42 12.37
C ILE A 167 -14.33 -5.83 11.24
N ASN A 168 -15.62 -6.16 11.22
CA ASN A 168 -16.56 -5.57 10.27
C ASN A 168 -16.86 -4.11 10.64
N ALA A 169 -16.73 -3.20 9.70
CA ALA A 169 -16.94 -1.76 9.93
C ALA A 169 -18.41 -1.37 10.13
N GLN A 170 -19.35 -2.31 9.96
CA GLN A 170 -20.79 -2.04 10.06
C GLN A 170 -21.40 -2.23 11.46
N GLU A 171 -20.66 -2.79 12.42
CA GLU A 171 -21.11 -2.79 13.81
C GLU A 171 -20.46 -1.60 14.53
N PRO A 172 -21.24 -0.63 15.06
CA PRO A 172 -20.70 0.28 16.04
C PRO A 172 -20.23 -0.59 17.20
N SER A 173 -18.93 -0.69 17.38
CA SER A 173 -18.37 -1.31 18.58
C SER A 173 -18.86 -0.50 19.78
N VAL A 174 -19.97 -0.94 20.36
CA VAL A 174 -20.28 -0.59 21.73
C VAL A 174 -19.15 -1.18 22.55
N CYS A 175 -18.15 -0.36 22.83
CA CYS A 175 -17.16 -0.64 23.84
C CYS A 175 -17.86 -0.54 25.21
N SER A 176 -18.73 -1.51 25.50
CA SER A 176 -19.26 -1.74 26.81
C SER A 176 -18.30 -2.74 27.48
N GLN A 177 -17.58 -2.24 28.48
CA GLN A 177 -16.72 -2.97 29.40
C GLN A 177 -15.30 -3.28 28.90
N CYS A 178 -14.46 -2.24 28.84
CA CYS A 178 -13.08 -2.42 29.27
C CYS A 178 -13.06 -2.42 30.81
N ASP A 179 -13.22 -3.59 31.41
CA ASP A 179 -12.69 -3.81 32.76
C ASP A 179 -11.16 -3.79 32.64
N CYS A 180 -10.56 -2.67 33.05
CA CYS A 180 -9.12 -2.42 33.01
C CYS A 180 -8.34 -3.22 34.08
N ALA A 181 -8.79 -4.39 34.52
CA ALA A 181 -8.11 -5.19 35.53
C ALA A 181 -7.13 -6.25 34.98
N ASP A 182 -7.24 -6.64 33.68
CA ASP A 182 -6.46 -7.76 33.12
C ASP A 182 -5.37 -7.38 32.11
N CYS A 183 -5.01 -6.10 31.99
CA CYS A 183 -3.95 -5.66 31.05
C CYS A 183 -2.55 -5.56 31.69
N LEU A 184 -2.37 -6.02 32.95
CA LEU A 184 -1.08 -5.97 33.64
C LEU A 184 -0.73 -7.34 34.27
N GLN A 185 -0.67 -8.39 33.43
CA GLN A 185 0.12 -9.58 33.73
C GLN A 185 0.80 -10.10 32.46
#